data_e64451736e9591e0556ad0f65100495c
#
_entry.id   e64451736e9591e0556ad0f65100495c
#
_cell.length_a   1.000
_cell.length_b   1.000
_cell.length_c   1.000
_cell.angle_alpha   90.00
_cell.angle_beta   90.00
_cell.angle_gamma   90.00
#
_symmetry.space_group_name_H-M   'P 1'
#
loop_
_entity.id
_entity.type
_entity.pdbx_description
1 polymer ?
#
loop_
_entity_poly.entity_id
_entity_poly.type
_entity_poly.pdbx_seq_one_letter_code
_entity_poly.pdbx_strand_id
1 'polypeptide(L)'
;MNNIFDCAVIGAGPAGLSAALNLHQRGKNPCILGNASSLLAKAEQVDNYLGLPGISGQEMMETFEKHVRQRGLAPQIGKVINILPMQGSFMLNFNSQILQARSVILCAGIYRGAELPGEVEFLGRGVSYCATCDGMLYKGKSVVVWGLSENSVEEADFLASLGCQVTYVSAREPEGSHAFSFKKGRLRAVEGDASRLLGVRLNEEFLPCDGLFILREGVSPAQLVPGIETKDGHVQVNRDMSTNIPGLFAAGDCTGGPYQVAKAVGEGLVAALSAAAYLDRLNKE
;
A
#
# COMPACT_ATOMS: atom_id res chain seq x y z
N MET A 1 3.50 -8.08 25.76
CA MET A 1 2.05 -7.86 25.55
C MET A 1 1.93 -7.22 24.19
N ASN A 2 1.27 -7.85 23.22
CA ASN A 2 1.02 -7.23 21.93
C ASN A 2 0.03 -6.07 22.16
N ASN A 3 0.51 -4.83 22.05
CA ASN A 3 -0.37 -3.65 22.10
C ASN A 3 -1.28 -3.69 20.88
N ILE A 4 -2.58 -3.88 21.11
CA ILE A 4 -3.61 -3.74 20.07
C ILE A 4 -3.90 -2.25 19.94
N PHE A 5 -3.70 -1.68 18.75
CA PHE A 5 -4.08 -0.31 18.45
C PHE A 5 -5.59 -0.18 18.30
N ASP A 6 -6.16 0.96 18.67
CA ASP A 6 -7.55 1.24 18.37
C ASP A 6 -7.77 1.37 16.86
N CYS A 7 -6.86 2.05 16.18
CA CYS A 7 -6.93 2.23 14.73
C CYS A 7 -5.54 2.25 14.10
N ALA A 8 -5.37 1.48 13.02
CA ALA A 8 -4.22 1.60 12.14
C ALA A 8 -4.56 2.51 10.96
N VAL A 9 -3.80 3.59 10.83
CA VAL A 9 -3.89 4.54 9.70
C VAL A 9 -2.80 4.20 8.70
N ILE A 10 -3.19 3.79 7.49
CA ILE A 10 -2.29 3.30 6.45
C ILE A 10 -2.01 4.40 5.43
N GLY A 11 -0.85 5.00 5.55
CA GLY A 11 -0.40 6.14 4.76
C GLY A 11 -0.20 7.39 5.61
N ALA A 12 0.98 8.02 5.46
CA ALA A 12 1.39 9.22 6.18
C ALA A 12 1.21 10.51 5.34
N GLY A 13 0.34 10.49 4.32
CA GLY A 13 -0.04 11.66 3.55
C GLY A 13 -1.10 12.53 4.26
N PRO A 14 -1.60 13.60 3.61
CA PRO A 14 -2.55 14.54 4.22
C PRO A 14 -3.79 13.88 4.82
N ALA A 15 -4.37 12.87 4.15
CA ALA A 15 -5.54 12.15 4.67
C ALA A 15 -5.20 11.38 5.96
N GLY A 16 -4.08 10.63 5.96
CA GLY A 16 -3.68 9.82 7.11
C GLY A 16 -3.28 10.67 8.32
N LEU A 17 -2.54 11.76 8.11
CA LEU A 17 -2.17 12.67 9.19
C LEU A 17 -3.42 13.34 9.79
N SER A 18 -4.39 13.77 8.95
CA SER A 18 -5.68 14.30 9.41
C SER A 18 -6.45 13.25 10.19
N ALA A 19 -6.54 12.01 9.68
CA ALA A 19 -7.25 10.93 10.36
C ALA A 19 -6.64 10.64 11.74
N ALA A 20 -5.32 10.48 11.82
CA ALA A 20 -4.64 10.18 13.08
C ALA A 20 -4.81 11.31 14.13
N LEU A 21 -4.69 12.57 13.69
CA LEU A 21 -4.90 13.72 14.56
C LEU A 21 -6.30 13.72 15.16
N ASN A 22 -7.33 13.48 14.35
CA ASN A 22 -8.72 13.49 14.78
C ASN A 22 -9.10 12.28 15.63
N LEU A 23 -8.53 11.09 15.39
CA LEU A 23 -8.66 9.93 16.28
C LEU A 23 -8.07 10.22 17.65
N HIS A 24 -6.85 10.78 17.68
CA HIS A 24 -6.18 11.14 18.93
C HIS A 24 -7.00 12.15 19.75
N GLN A 25 -7.57 13.18 19.10
CA GLN A 25 -8.45 14.14 19.77
C GLN A 25 -9.73 13.52 20.37
N ARG A 26 -10.13 12.34 19.85
CA ARG A 26 -11.24 11.53 20.36
C ARG A 26 -10.80 10.52 21.42
N GLY A 27 -9.57 10.61 21.93
CA GLY A 27 -9.04 9.71 22.95
C GLY A 27 -8.76 8.30 22.46
N LYS A 28 -8.65 8.10 21.12
CA LYS A 28 -8.24 6.82 20.54
C LYS A 28 -6.72 6.75 20.42
N ASN A 29 -6.20 5.53 20.40
CA ASN A 29 -4.78 5.24 20.21
C ASN A 29 -4.51 4.82 18.75
N PRO A 30 -4.26 5.76 17.79
CA PRO A 30 -3.92 5.43 16.43
C PRO A 30 -2.44 5.09 16.27
N CYS A 31 -2.11 4.18 15.36
CA CYS A 31 -0.77 4.09 14.79
C CYS A 31 -0.80 4.54 13.31
N ILE A 32 0.21 5.30 12.88
CA ILE A 32 0.37 5.76 11.50
C ILE A 32 1.46 4.92 10.86
N LEU A 33 1.11 4.18 9.81
CA LEU A 33 2.01 3.25 9.12
C LEU A 33 2.17 3.66 7.66
N GLY A 34 3.38 3.87 7.18
CA GLY A 34 3.59 4.20 5.77
C GLY A 34 4.93 4.88 5.49
N ASN A 35 5.18 5.14 4.21
CA ASN A 35 6.37 5.84 3.78
C ASN A 35 6.22 7.36 3.95
N ALA A 36 7.34 8.03 4.19
CA ALA A 36 7.40 9.49 4.28
C ALA A 36 7.21 10.19 2.93
N SER A 37 7.31 9.47 1.79
CA SER A 37 7.14 10.04 0.46
C SER A 37 5.66 10.21 0.12
N SER A 38 5.20 11.45 0.12
CA SER A 38 3.89 11.84 -0.41
C SER A 38 4.03 12.41 -1.81
N LEU A 39 3.03 12.14 -2.69
CA LEU A 39 2.97 12.81 -3.99
C LEU A 39 2.87 14.34 -3.84
N LEU A 40 2.25 14.80 -2.76
CA LEU A 40 2.18 16.21 -2.44
C LEU A 40 3.57 16.84 -2.30
N ALA A 41 4.53 16.15 -1.69
CA ALA A 41 5.90 16.68 -1.51
C ALA A 41 6.60 17.00 -2.84
N LYS A 42 6.13 16.44 -3.97
CA LYS A 42 6.65 16.70 -5.32
C LYS A 42 6.04 17.93 -5.98
N ALA A 43 5.03 18.57 -5.37
CA ALA A 43 4.40 19.77 -5.91
C ALA A 43 5.28 21.00 -5.64
N GLU A 44 5.64 21.72 -6.71
CA GLU A 44 6.45 22.94 -6.59
C GLU A 44 5.72 24.03 -5.81
N GLN A 45 4.41 24.15 -6.01
CA GLN A 45 3.56 25.16 -5.39
C GLN A 45 2.13 24.67 -5.21
N VAL A 46 1.51 25.01 -4.07
CA VAL A 46 0.11 24.76 -3.73
C VAL A 46 -0.56 26.08 -3.36
N ASP A 47 -1.48 26.56 -4.21
CA ASP A 47 -2.14 27.85 -4.03
C ASP A 47 -3.59 27.75 -3.53
N ASN A 48 -4.17 26.56 -3.61
CA ASN A 48 -5.60 26.34 -3.35
C ASN A 48 -5.90 25.66 -2.02
N TYR A 49 -4.94 25.65 -1.09
CA TYR A 49 -5.20 25.18 0.27
C TYR A 49 -5.42 26.37 1.21
N LEU A 50 -6.64 26.49 1.72
CA LEU A 50 -7.04 27.62 2.55
C LEU A 50 -6.15 27.75 3.79
N GLY A 51 -5.56 28.93 3.98
CA GLY A 51 -4.68 29.26 5.10
C GLY A 51 -3.19 29.05 4.83
N LEU A 52 -2.80 28.42 3.73
CA LEU A 52 -1.40 28.21 3.32
C LEU A 52 -1.19 28.58 1.86
N PRO A 53 -1.26 29.86 1.48
CA PRO A 53 -1.11 30.29 0.10
C PRO A 53 0.35 30.19 -0.38
N GLY A 54 0.55 29.69 -1.60
CA GLY A 54 1.86 29.70 -2.28
C GLY A 54 2.95 28.84 -1.63
N ILE A 55 2.57 27.88 -0.78
CA ILE A 55 3.50 26.98 -0.10
C ILE A 55 3.93 25.84 -1.04
N SER A 56 5.17 25.40 -0.98
CA SER A 56 5.57 24.18 -1.67
C SER A 56 4.93 22.94 -1.03
N GLY A 57 4.75 21.88 -1.81
CA GLY A 57 4.20 20.62 -1.29
C GLY A 57 5.08 20.00 -0.19
N GLN A 58 6.40 20.17 -0.29
CA GLN A 58 7.35 19.72 0.72
C GLN A 58 7.14 20.45 2.06
N GLU A 59 7.12 21.78 2.04
CA GLU A 59 6.91 22.60 3.25
C GLU A 59 5.52 22.36 3.88
N MET A 60 4.51 22.12 3.03
CA MET A 60 3.16 21.77 3.51
C MET A 60 3.17 20.41 4.23
N MET A 61 3.85 19.38 3.70
CA MET A 61 3.99 18.09 4.36
C MET A 61 4.75 18.21 5.68
N GLU A 62 5.84 18.95 5.71
CA GLU A 62 6.60 19.21 6.93
C GLU A 62 5.74 19.90 8.00
N THR A 63 4.89 20.85 7.57
CA THR A 63 3.94 21.54 8.46
C THR A 63 2.91 20.57 9.06
N PHE A 64 2.35 19.66 8.25
CA PHE A 64 1.40 18.65 8.70
C PHE A 64 2.05 17.64 9.64
N GLU A 65 3.24 17.14 9.30
CA GLU A 65 3.98 16.20 10.16
C GLU A 65 4.38 16.85 11.49
N LYS A 66 4.85 18.09 11.48
CA LYS A 66 5.17 18.84 12.70
C LYS A 66 3.96 18.94 13.63
N HIS A 67 2.77 19.19 13.07
CA HIS A 67 1.54 19.29 13.86
C HIS A 67 1.21 17.95 14.55
N VAL A 68 1.24 16.83 13.85
CA VAL A 68 0.94 15.52 14.47
C VAL A 68 2.00 15.12 15.49
N ARG A 69 3.30 15.41 15.23
CA ARG A 69 4.39 15.15 16.17
C ARG A 69 4.26 15.96 17.47
N GLN A 70 3.77 17.20 17.42
CA GLN A 70 3.47 18.01 18.60
C GLN A 70 2.37 17.40 19.49
N ARG A 71 1.57 16.47 18.95
CA ARG A 71 0.55 15.70 19.68
C ARG A 71 1.04 14.33 20.12
N GLY A 72 2.35 14.05 20.00
CA GLY A 72 2.93 12.75 20.35
C GLY A 72 2.69 11.65 19.30
N LEU A 73 2.14 12.00 18.13
CA LEU A 73 1.94 11.06 17.03
C LEU A 73 3.15 11.11 16.10
N ALA A 74 3.70 9.94 15.78
CA ALA A 74 4.81 9.82 14.83
C ALA A 74 4.51 8.73 13.81
N PRO A 75 4.60 9.03 12.49
CA PRO A 75 4.53 8.01 11.47
C PRO A 75 5.66 6.99 11.65
N GLN A 76 5.33 5.71 11.58
CA GLN A 76 6.29 4.62 11.51
C GLN A 76 6.59 4.35 10.03
N ILE A 77 7.86 4.52 9.66
CA ILE A 77 8.32 4.36 8.28
C ILE A 77 8.40 2.88 7.94
N GLY A 78 7.74 2.49 6.86
CA GLY A 78 7.73 1.12 6.38
C GLY A 78 6.59 0.82 5.42
N LYS A 79 6.51 -0.45 5.01
CA LYS A 79 5.53 -0.94 4.05
C LYS A 79 4.51 -1.86 4.74
N VAL A 80 3.24 -1.52 4.63
CA VAL A 80 2.16 -2.47 4.94
C VAL A 80 1.96 -3.36 3.71
N ILE A 81 2.09 -4.66 3.89
CA ILE A 81 2.08 -5.65 2.80
C ILE A 81 0.69 -6.20 2.58
N ASN A 82 0.01 -6.55 3.66
CA ASN A 82 -1.38 -6.97 3.64
C ASN A 82 -2.10 -6.63 4.96
N ILE A 83 -3.41 -6.59 4.88
CA ILE A 83 -4.32 -6.33 5.99
C ILE A 83 -5.41 -7.40 5.92
N LEU A 84 -5.45 -8.26 6.93
CA LEU A 84 -6.41 -9.35 7.01
C LEU A 84 -7.53 -8.99 7.98
N PRO A 85 -8.78 -8.84 7.51
CA PRO A 85 -9.93 -8.71 8.40
C PRO A 85 -10.10 -9.98 9.24
N MET A 86 -10.27 -9.79 10.54
CA MET A 86 -10.55 -10.83 11.52
C MET A 86 -11.87 -10.52 12.23
N GLN A 87 -12.40 -11.44 13.02
CA GLN A 87 -13.59 -11.17 13.82
C GLN A 87 -13.29 -10.04 14.84
N GLY A 88 -13.83 -8.84 14.60
CA GLY A 88 -13.69 -7.67 15.48
C GLY A 88 -12.32 -6.97 15.49
N SER A 89 -11.40 -7.33 14.59
CA SER A 89 -10.06 -6.71 14.49
C SER A 89 -9.45 -6.92 13.11
N PHE A 90 -8.23 -6.40 12.93
CA PHE A 90 -7.42 -6.54 11.72
C PHE A 90 -6.01 -6.97 12.10
N MET A 91 -5.46 -7.90 11.35
CA MET A 91 -4.04 -8.22 11.38
C MET A 91 -3.34 -7.55 10.20
N LEU A 92 -2.25 -6.86 10.49
CA LEU A 92 -1.47 -6.12 9.50
C LEU A 92 -0.05 -6.68 9.45
N ASN A 93 0.45 -6.99 8.27
CA ASN A 93 1.87 -7.27 8.08
C ASN A 93 2.58 -5.95 7.74
N PHE A 94 3.39 -5.45 8.66
CA PHE A 94 4.15 -4.22 8.53
C PHE A 94 5.64 -4.51 8.72
N ASN A 95 6.47 -4.33 7.68
CA ASN A 95 7.92 -4.65 7.71
C ASN A 95 8.19 -6.06 8.27
N SER A 96 7.43 -7.07 7.83
CA SER A 96 7.51 -8.46 8.31
C SER A 96 7.14 -8.66 9.80
N GLN A 97 6.59 -7.65 10.46
CA GLN A 97 6.02 -7.75 11.81
C GLN A 97 4.50 -7.77 11.74
N ILE A 98 3.90 -8.57 12.61
CA ILE A 98 2.44 -8.61 12.72
C ILE A 98 1.98 -7.61 13.77
N LEU A 99 1.19 -6.65 13.33
CA LEU A 99 0.48 -5.70 14.18
C LEU A 99 -1.01 -6.05 14.21
N GLN A 100 -1.69 -5.61 15.26
CA GLN A 100 -3.14 -5.78 15.40
C GLN A 100 -3.80 -4.45 15.71
N ALA A 101 -4.94 -4.18 15.03
CA ALA A 101 -5.77 -3.01 15.27
C ALA A 101 -7.26 -3.39 15.27
N ARG A 102 -8.07 -2.64 16.03
CA ARG A 102 -9.52 -2.85 16.10
C ARG A 102 -10.27 -2.22 14.93
N SER A 103 -9.68 -1.24 14.29
CA SER A 103 -10.17 -0.61 13.06
C SER A 103 -9.00 -0.21 12.16
N VAL A 104 -9.28 0.08 10.89
CA VAL A 104 -8.28 0.53 9.92
C VAL A 104 -8.84 1.70 9.11
N ILE A 105 -8.00 2.72 8.86
CA ILE A 105 -8.29 3.76 7.86
C ILE A 105 -7.23 3.67 6.77
N LEU A 106 -7.65 3.33 5.56
CA LEU A 106 -6.80 3.21 4.39
C LEU A 106 -6.63 4.58 3.74
N CYS A 107 -5.40 5.13 3.79
CA CYS A 107 -5.00 6.42 3.21
C CYS A 107 -3.83 6.23 2.24
N ALA A 108 -3.88 5.18 1.42
CA ALA A 108 -2.76 4.71 0.62
C ALA A 108 -2.42 5.60 -0.59
N GLY A 109 -3.16 6.71 -0.81
CA GLY A 109 -2.95 7.60 -1.95
C GLY A 109 -3.39 6.99 -3.28
N ILE A 110 -2.83 7.48 -4.39
CA ILE A 110 -3.15 6.98 -5.73
C ILE A 110 -2.30 5.74 -6.03
N TYR A 111 -2.96 4.63 -6.34
CA TYR A 111 -2.31 3.50 -6.97
C TYR A 111 -2.22 3.73 -8.49
N ARG A 112 -1.01 3.77 -9.05
CA ARG A 112 -0.74 4.01 -10.48
C ARG A 112 -0.35 2.76 -11.26
N GLY A 113 -0.57 1.59 -10.71
CA GLY A 113 -0.27 0.33 -11.38
C GLY A 113 -1.47 -0.20 -12.14
N ALA A 114 -1.37 -0.35 -13.47
CA ALA A 114 -2.33 -1.19 -14.18
C ALA A 114 -2.09 -2.65 -13.77
N GLU A 115 -3.14 -3.33 -13.33
CA GLU A 115 -3.11 -4.76 -13.08
C GLU A 115 -2.93 -5.50 -14.40
N LEU A 116 -2.12 -6.56 -14.39
CA LEU A 116 -1.99 -7.44 -15.55
C LEU A 116 -3.19 -8.39 -15.61
N PRO A 117 -3.67 -8.73 -16.81
CA PRO A 117 -4.57 -9.87 -16.95
C PRO A 117 -3.98 -11.10 -16.25
N GLY A 118 -4.78 -11.76 -15.40
CA GLY A 118 -4.35 -12.92 -14.60
C GLY A 118 -3.62 -12.59 -13.29
N GLU A 119 -3.21 -11.35 -13.04
CA GLU A 119 -2.42 -10.98 -11.86
C GLU A 119 -3.13 -11.32 -10.55
N VAL A 120 -4.38 -10.87 -10.39
CA VAL A 120 -5.18 -11.12 -9.18
C VAL A 120 -5.57 -12.58 -9.06
N GLU A 121 -5.83 -13.24 -10.18
CA GLU A 121 -6.20 -14.66 -10.22
C GLU A 121 -5.09 -15.54 -9.63
N PHE A 122 -3.81 -15.26 -9.96
CA PHE A 122 -2.68 -16.05 -9.49
C PHE A 122 -2.00 -15.50 -8.22
N LEU A 123 -2.57 -14.49 -7.57
CA LEU A 123 -2.05 -13.98 -6.31
C LEU A 123 -2.04 -15.08 -5.23
N GLY A 124 -0.87 -15.31 -4.62
CA GLY A 124 -0.64 -16.42 -3.69
C GLY A 124 -0.56 -17.82 -4.34
N ARG A 125 -0.76 -17.89 -5.66
CA ARG A 125 -0.62 -19.15 -6.46
C ARG A 125 0.45 -19.02 -7.55
N GLY A 126 1.47 -18.21 -7.28
CA GLY A 126 2.57 -17.92 -8.19
C GLY A 126 2.87 -16.44 -8.34
N VAL A 127 1.92 -15.53 -8.11
CA VAL A 127 2.15 -14.09 -8.07
C VAL A 127 2.37 -13.61 -6.64
N SER A 128 3.38 -12.76 -6.43
CA SER A 128 3.69 -12.09 -5.17
C SER A 128 4.06 -10.62 -5.39
N TYR A 129 3.86 -9.79 -4.36
CA TYR A 129 4.24 -8.37 -4.33
C TYR A 129 5.34 -8.06 -3.32
N CYS A 130 5.92 -9.10 -2.71
CA CYS A 130 6.90 -8.96 -1.63
C CYS A 130 7.97 -10.05 -1.72
N ALA A 131 9.16 -9.67 -2.18
CA ALA A 131 10.27 -10.60 -2.28
C ALA A 131 10.72 -11.13 -0.90
N THR A 132 10.77 -10.27 0.09
CA THR A 132 11.20 -10.65 1.45
C THR A 132 10.19 -11.53 2.19
N CYS A 133 8.89 -11.46 1.81
CA CYS A 133 7.84 -12.27 2.43
C CYS A 133 7.81 -13.70 1.86
N ASP A 134 7.81 -13.80 0.54
CA ASP A 134 7.50 -15.05 -0.16
C ASP A 134 8.73 -15.69 -0.82
N GLY A 135 9.87 -14.99 -0.87
CA GLY A 135 11.06 -15.42 -1.62
C GLY A 135 11.54 -16.82 -1.24
N MET A 136 11.47 -17.19 0.06
CA MET A 136 11.86 -18.52 0.53
C MET A 136 11.02 -19.66 -0.06
N LEU A 137 9.78 -19.42 -0.48
CA LEU A 137 8.90 -20.41 -1.14
C LEU A 137 9.39 -20.77 -2.55
N TYR A 138 10.25 -19.91 -3.12
CA TYR A 138 10.78 -20.03 -4.48
C TYR A 138 12.27 -20.38 -4.52
N LYS A 139 12.87 -20.76 -3.41
CA LYS A 139 14.27 -21.21 -3.37
C LYS A 139 14.49 -22.35 -4.36
N GLY A 140 15.49 -22.21 -5.25
CA GLY A 140 15.83 -23.16 -6.29
C GLY A 140 14.90 -23.17 -7.51
N LYS A 141 13.92 -22.27 -7.56
CA LYS A 141 12.94 -22.16 -8.65
C LYS A 141 13.25 -20.97 -9.56
N SER A 142 12.67 -21.00 -10.78
CA SER A 142 12.70 -19.89 -11.72
C SER A 142 11.66 -18.84 -11.38
N VAL A 143 12.08 -17.58 -11.20
CA VAL A 143 11.18 -16.46 -10.92
C VAL A 143 11.42 -15.30 -11.87
N VAL A 144 10.34 -14.65 -12.26
CA VAL A 144 10.37 -13.36 -12.95
C VAL A 144 10.13 -12.25 -11.92
N VAL A 145 10.96 -11.22 -11.96
CA VAL A 145 10.77 -9.99 -11.18
C VAL A 145 10.41 -8.87 -12.15
N TRP A 146 9.22 -8.30 -12.02
CA TRP A 146 8.84 -7.10 -12.75
C TRP A 146 9.15 -5.87 -11.91
N GLY A 147 10.25 -5.20 -12.24
CA GLY A 147 10.75 -4.03 -11.52
C GLY A 147 10.04 -2.76 -11.97
N LEU A 148 9.20 -2.21 -11.08
CA LEU A 148 8.41 -1.00 -11.28
C LEU A 148 8.62 0.04 -10.16
N SER A 149 9.52 -0.24 -9.22
CA SER A 149 9.91 0.64 -8.12
C SER A 149 11.43 0.79 -8.05
N GLU A 150 11.91 1.84 -7.40
CA GLU A 150 13.36 2.10 -7.23
C GLU A 150 14.07 0.96 -6.49
N ASN A 151 13.43 0.36 -5.49
CA ASN A 151 14.01 -0.73 -4.68
C ASN A 151 13.89 -2.11 -5.33
N SER A 152 13.27 -2.23 -6.51
CA SER A 152 13.01 -3.53 -7.15
C SER A 152 14.28 -4.29 -7.55
N VAL A 153 15.39 -3.59 -7.78
CA VAL A 153 16.70 -4.17 -8.09
C VAL A 153 17.26 -4.89 -6.85
N GLU A 154 17.25 -4.24 -5.70
CA GLU A 154 17.71 -4.82 -4.43
C GLU A 154 16.86 -6.04 -4.03
N GLU A 155 15.54 -5.97 -4.24
CA GLU A 155 14.65 -7.09 -3.99
C GLU A 155 14.91 -8.27 -4.96
N ALA A 156 15.30 -8.00 -6.21
CA ALA A 156 15.69 -9.04 -7.17
C ALA A 156 17.02 -9.71 -6.78
N ASP A 157 18.01 -8.93 -6.37
CA ASP A 157 19.29 -9.46 -5.86
C ASP A 157 19.07 -10.29 -4.56
N PHE A 158 18.14 -9.85 -3.70
CA PHE A 158 17.76 -10.65 -2.53
C PHE A 158 17.20 -12.01 -2.93
N LEU A 159 16.27 -12.09 -3.89
CA LEU A 159 15.76 -13.37 -4.40
C LEU A 159 16.86 -14.24 -4.98
N ALA A 160 17.79 -13.67 -5.74
CA ALA A 160 18.93 -14.39 -6.28
C ALA A 160 19.83 -14.93 -5.13
N SER A 161 20.04 -14.16 -4.07
CA SER A 161 20.81 -14.58 -2.89
C SER A 161 20.17 -15.76 -2.14
N LEU A 162 18.85 -15.93 -2.22
CA LEU A 162 18.13 -17.09 -1.71
C LEU A 162 18.30 -18.34 -2.57
N GLY A 163 18.94 -18.23 -3.74
CA GLY A 163 19.14 -19.31 -4.70
C GLY A 163 18.04 -19.44 -5.75
N CYS A 164 17.19 -18.42 -5.93
CA CYS A 164 16.25 -18.37 -7.06
C CYS A 164 16.98 -18.08 -8.37
N GLN A 165 16.48 -18.64 -9.48
CA GLN A 165 16.91 -18.26 -10.83
C GLN A 165 16.07 -17.07 -11.28
N VAL A 166 16.62 -15.85 -11.12
CA VAL A 166 15.87 -14.60 -11.30
C VAL A 166 16.02 -14.07 -12.72
N THR A 167 14.90 -13.77 -13.39
CA THR A 167 14.84 -12.94 -14.59
C THR A 167 14.20 -11.59 -14.22
N TYR A 168 14.99 -10.54 -14.22
CA TYR A 168 14.52 -9.18 -13.94
C TYR A 168 14.03 -8.51 -15.22
N VAL A 169 12.81 -8.02 -15.20
CA VAL A 169 12.15 -7.34 -16.32
C VAL A 169 11.87 -5.90 -15.95
N SER A 170 12.34 -4.95 -16.74
CA SER A 170 12.04 -3.54 -16.60
C SER A 170 12.19 -2.78 -17.92
N ALA A 171 11.79 -1.49 -17.93
CA ALA A 171 11.92 -0.62 -19.10
C ALA A 171 13.37 -0.16 -19.36
N ARG A 172 14.21 -0.17 -18.31
CA ARG A 172 15.62 0.24 -18.36
C ARG A 172 16.47 -0.82 -17.68
N GLU A 173 17.64 -1.07 -18.25
CA GLU A 173 18.62 -1.95 -17.63
C GLU A 173 19.16 -1.32 -16.34
N PRO A 174 19.17 -2.06 -15.22
CA PRO A 174 19.74 -1.54 -13.98
C PRO A 174 21.26 -1.36 -14.11
N GLU A 175 21.80 -0.36 -13.42
CA GLU A 175 23.23 -0.10 -13.36
C GLU A 175 23.92 -1.08 -12.40
N GLY A 176 25.13 -1.53 -12.76
CA GLY A 176 25.94 -2.38 -11.89
C GLY A 176 26.00 -3.84 -12.35
N SER A 177 26.53 -4.69 -11.47
CA SER A 177 26.62 -6.14 -11.70
C SER A 177 25.66 -6.84 -10.74
N HIS A 178 24.74 -7.62 -11.28
CA HIS A 178 23.69 -8.28 -10.52
C HIS A 178 23.72 -9.80 -10.71
N ALA A 179 23.17 -10.53 -9.74
CA ALA A 179 23.11 -11.98 -9.76
C ALA A 179 21.88 -12.52 -10.54
N PHE A 180 21.19 -11.68 -11.31
CA PHE A 180 20.02 -12.03 -12.10
C PHE A 180 20.27 -11.79 -13.61
N SER A 181 19.47 -12.45 -14.45
CA SER A 181 19.41 -12.13 -15.88
C SER A 181 18.44 -10.97 -16.13
N PHE A 182 18.77 -10.09 -17.09
CA PHE A 182 17.93 -8.94 -17.45
C PHE A 182 17.21 -9.16 -18.78
N LYS A 183 15.94 -8.78 -18.84
CA LYS A 183 15.16 -8.64 -20.07
C LYS A 183 14.47 -7.29 -20.12
N LYS A 184 14.75 -6.52 -21.17
CA LYS A 184 14.07 -5.23 -21.40
C LYS A 184 12.67 -5.45 -21.92
N GLY A 185 11.67 -4.83 -21.28
CA GLY A 185 10.30 -4.87 -21.77
C GLY A 185 9.25 -4.57 -20.73
N ARG A 186 8.02 -4.90 -21.08
CA ARG A 186 6.85 -4.76 -20.20
C ARG A 186 6.03 -6.05 -20.25
N LEU A 187 5.65 -6.54 -19.09
CA LEU A 187 4.74 -7.67 -19.00
C LEU A 187 3.33 -7.28 -19.50
N ARG A 188 2.66 -8.21 -20.15
CA ARG A 188 1.33 -8.04 -20.74
C ARG A 188 0.26 -8.88 -20.07
N ALA A 189 0.61 -10.07 -19.58
CA ALA A 189 -0.29 -10.99 -18.93
C ALA A 189 0.46 -11.95 -18.03
N VAL A 190 -0.27 -12.52 -17.10
CA VAL A 190 0.10 -13.67 -16.29
C VAL A 190 -0.68 -14.86 -16.81
N GLU A 191 0.00 -15.95 -17.11
CA GLU A 191 -0.62 -17.15 -17.69
C GLU A 191 -0.41 -18.36 -16.77
N GLY A 192 -1.44 -19.16 -16.61
CA GLY A 192 -1.40 -20.34 -15.76
C GLY A 192 -2.56 -21.29 -16.01
N ASP A 193 -2.65 -22.31 -15.19
CA ASP A 193 -3.78 -23.25 -15.17
C ASP A 193 -4.64 -23.04 -13.91
N ALA A 194 -5.64 -23.88 -13.70
CA ALA A 194 -6.54 -23.78 -12.55
C ALA A 194 -5.82 -23.87 -11.19
N SER A 195 -4.60 -24.41 -11.13
CA SER A 195 -3.86 -24.68 -9.90
C SER A 195 -2.74 -23.68 -9.63
N ARG A 196 -2.04 -23.19 -10.67
CA ARG A 196 -0.84 -22.39 -10.52
C ARG A 196 -0.51 -21.52 -11.73
N LEU A 197 0.35 -20.54 -11.51
CA LEU A 197 1.06 -19.81 -12.55
C LEU A 197 1.99 -20.75 -13.34
N LEU A 198 2.06 -20.60 -14.66
CA LEU A 198 2.97 -21.29 -15.56
C LEU A 198 4.02 -20.36 -16.18
N GLY A 199 3.72 -19.06 -16.25
CA GLY A 199 4.63 -18.07 -16.79
C GLY A 199 3.97 -16.71 -17.02
N VAL A 200 4.71 -15.84 -17.69
CA VAL A 200 4.29 -14.49 -18.00
C VAL A 200 4.51 -14.15 -19.46
N ARG A 201 3.74 -13.22 -20.00
CA ARG A 201 3.89 -12.69 -21.37
C ARG A 201 4.72 -11.41 -21.32
N LEU A 202 5.95 -11.46 -21.84
CA LEU A 202 6.81 -10.29 -22.05
C LEU A 202 6.69 -9.87 -23.52
N ASN A 203 6.01 -8.76 -23.77
CA ASN A 203 5.58 -8.39 -25.12
C ASN A 203 4.83 -9.57 -25.80
N GLU A 204 5.41 -10.21 -26.82
CA GLU A 204 4.86 -11.40 -27.49
C GLU A 204 5.53 -12.72 -27.04
N GLU A 205 6.62 -12.65 -26.26
CA GLU A 205 7.36 -13.80 -25.78
C GLU A 205 6.72 -14.39 -24.51
N PHE A 206 6.52 -15.71 -24.47
CA PHE A 206 6.16 -16.41 -23.24
C PHE A 206 7.43 -16.77 -22.46
N LEU A 207 7.49 -16.31 -21.21
CA LEU A 207 8.56 -16.63 -20.26
C LEU A 207 8.02 -17.60 -19.21
N PRO A 208 8.42 -18.88 -19.26
CA PRO A 208 8.04 -19.84 -18.22
C PRO A 208 8.69 -19.47 -16.90
N CYS A 209 7.93 -19.54 -15.80
CA CYS A 209 8.45 -19.35 -14.46
C CYS A 209 7.54 -20.00 -13.41
N ASP A 210 8.11 -20.30 -12.24
CA ASP A 210 7.38 -20.83 -11.10
C ASP A 210 6.76 -19.73 -10.25
N GLY A 211 7.27 -18.49 -10.37
CA GLY A 211 6.80 -17.33 -9.63
C GLY A 211 7.02 -16.01 -10.37
N LEU A 212 6.11 -15.07 -10.12
CA LEU A 212 6.21 -13.70 -10.59
C LEU A 212 6.18 -12.75 -9.38
N PHE A 213 7.23 -11.96 -9.22
CA PHE A 213 7.27 -10.88 -8.24
C PHE A 213 7.04 -9.55 -8.94
N ILE A 214 5.93 -8.87 -8.62
CA ILE A 214 5.58 -7.57 -9.19
C ILE A 214 5.91 -6.49 -8.17
N LEU A 215 7.04 -5.83 -8.34
CA LEU A 215 7.59 -4.89 -7.38
C LEU A 215 7.29 -3.45 -7.80
N ARG A 216 6.12 -2.94 -7.38
CA ARG A 216 5.60 -1.60 -7.69
C ARG A 216 5.81 -0.62 -6.54
N GLU A 217 5.80 0.67 -6.85
CA GLU A 217 5.55 1.72 -5.87
C GLU A 217 4.06 1.69 -5.48
N GLY A 218 3.79 1.24 -4.26
CA GLY A 218 2.44 1.07 -3.74
C GLY A 218 1.83 -0.30 -4.01
N VAL A 219 0.78 -0.60 -3.28
CA VAL A 219 -0.02 -1.82 -3.39
C VAL A 219 -1.44 -1.40 -3.71
N SER A 220 -2.11 -2.09 -4.64
CA SER A 220 -3.51 -1.75 -4.93
C SER A 220 -4.37 -2.02 -3.69
N PRO A 221 -5.47 -1.27 -3.49
CA PRO A 221 -6.36 -1.51 -2.36
C PRO A 221 -6.88 -2.95 -2.28
N ALA A 222 -7.21 -3.57 -3.42
CA ALA A 222 -7.68 -4.94 -3.49
C ALA A 222 -6.61 -5.97 -3.11
N GLN A 223 -5.35 -5.67 -3.40
CA GLN A 223 -4.21 -6.48 -2.98
C GLN A 223 -3.88 -6.31 -1.49
N LEU A 224 -4.02 -5.07 -1.00
CA LEU A 224 -3.71 -4.74 0.38
C LEU A 224 -4.74 -5.34 1.35
N VAL A 225 -6.02 -5.31 0.96
CA VAL A 225 -7.13 -5.83 1.78
C VAL A 225 -8.00 -6.78 0.95
N PRO A 226 -7.86 -8.10 1.13
CA PRO A 226 -8.70 -9.06 0.44
C PRO A 226 -10.20 -8.81 0.70
N GLY A 227 -10.99 -8.79 -0.37
CA GLY A 227 -12.44 -8.60 -0.29
C GLY A 227 -12.92 -7.15 -0.21
N ILE A 228 -12.01 -6.17 -0.25
CA ILE A 228 -12.41 -4.75 -0.36
C ILE A 228 -13.02 -4.47 -1.74
N GLU A 229 -14.14 -3.78 -1.78
CA GLU A 229 -14.76 -3.36 -3.05
C GLU A 229 -14.02 -2.17 -3.65
N THR A 230 -13.66 -2.33 -4.93
CA THR A 230 -13.00 -1.30 -5.72
C THR A 230 -13.71 -1.06 -7.03
N LYS A 231 -13.63 0.16 -7.55
CA LYS A 231 -14.09 0.53 -8.89
C LYS A 231 -13.06 1.47 -9.53
N ASP A 232 -12.66 1.16 -10.74
CA ASP A 232 -11.65 1.94 -11.48
C ASP A 232 -10.34 2.18 -10.69
N GLY A 233 -9.92 1.17 -9.90
CA GLY A 233 -8.72 1.23 -9.05
C GLY A 233 -8.89 2.00 -7.73
N HIS A 234 -10.11 2.48 -7.42
CA HIS A 234 -10.40 3.24 -6.21
C HIS A 234 -11.29 2.45 -5.24
N VAL A 235 -11.04 2.61 -3.96
CA VAL A 235 -11.87 2.02 -2.90
C VAL A 235 -13.27 2.63 -2.93
N GLN A 236 -14.29 1.78 -2.95
CA GLN A 236 -15.66 2.23 -2.83
C GLN A 236 -15.98 2.54 -1.36
N VAL A 237 -16.44 3.76 -1.13
CA VAL A 237 -16.81 4.24 0.22
C VAL A 237 -18.18 4.87 0.24
N ASN A 238 -18.82 4.78 1.38
CA ASN A 238 -20.03 5.53 1.71
C ASN A 238 -19.69 6.99 2.07
N ARG A 239 -20.71 7.83 2.30
CA ARG A 239 -20.50 9.25 2.70
C ARG A 239 -19.74 9.43 4.01
N ASP A 240 -19.78 8.45 4.89
CA ASP A 240 -19.06 8.39 6.16
C ASP A 240 -17.68 7.73 6.04
N MET A 241 -17.19 7.55 4.80
CA MET A 241 -15.91 6.91 4.48
C MET A 241 -15.81 5.43 4.89
N SER A 242 -16.92 4.78 5.28
CA SER A 242 -16.93 3.33 5.51
C SER A 242 -16.86 2.55 4.20
N THR A 243 -16.18 1.39 4.22
CA THR A 243 -16.12 0.44 3.12
C THR A 243 -17.16 -0.67 3.30
N ASN A 244 -17.16 -1.66 2.39
CA ASN A 244 -17.95 -2.89 2.53
C ASN A 244 -17.48 -3.80 3.69
N ILE A 245 -16.29 -3.55 4.26
CA ILE A 245 -15.73 -4.35 5.36
C ILE A 245 -15.94 -3.60 6.68
N PRO A 246 -16.70 -4.17 7.66
CA PRO A 246 -16.93 -3.52 8.95
C PRO A 246 -15.63 -3.17 9.69
N GLY A 247 -15.49 -1.92 10.15
CA GLY A 247 -14.31 -1.41 10.83
C GLY A 247 -13.18 -0.96 9.92
N LEU A 248 -13.34 -1.13 8.59
CA LEU A 248 -12.43 -0.61 7.59
C LEU A 248 -13.03 0.64 6.93
N PHE A 249 -12.25 1.70 6.91
CA PHE A 249 -12.55 2.99 6.29
C PHE A 249 -11.48 3.33 5.25
N ALA A 250 -11.79 4.23 4.32
CA ALA A 250 -10.78 4.73 3.39
C ALA A 250 -10.95 6.24 3.18
N ALA A 251 -9.84 6.94 2.93
CA ALA A 251 -9.85 8.39 2.77
C ALA A 251 -8.70 8.88 1.88
N GLY A 252 -8.91 10.00 1.22
CA GLY A 252 -7.95 10.65 0.34
C GLY A 252 -8.00 10.09 -1.07
N ASP A 253 -6.88 10.16 -1.79
CA ASP A 253 -6.85 9.87 -3.22
C ASP A 253 -7.16 8.41 -3.58
N CYS A 254 -7.03 7.49 -2.62
CA CYS A 254 -7.41 6.08 -2.83
C CYS A 254 -8.93 5.88 -3.01
N THR A 255 -9.75 6.88 -2.66
CA THR A 255 -11.21 6.86 -2.86
C THR A 255 -11.65 7.51 -4.18
N GLY A 256 -10.72 8.04 -4.97
CA GLY A 256 -10.98 8.71 -6.24
C GLY A 256 -10.85 10.23 -6.17
N GLY A 257 -11.16 10.86 -7.32
CA GLY A 257 -11.07 12.32 -7.46
C GLY A 257 -12.14 13.13 -6.72
N PRO A 258 -11.95 14.44 -6.59
CA PRO A 258 -10.82 15.22 -7.07
C PRO A 258 -9.56 15.01 -6.22
N TYR A 259 -8.38 14.95 -6.85
CA TYR A 259 -7.09 14.74 -6.18
C TYR A 259 -6.60 16.07 -5.60
N GLN A 260 -7.16 16.46 -4.48
CA GLN A 260 -6.93 17.73 -3.81
C GLN A 260 -6.55 17.54 -2.35
N VAL A 261 -5.60 18.33 -1.87
CA VAL A 261 -5.15 18.25 -0.46
C VAL A 261 -6.32 18.50 0.50
N ALA A 262 -7.16 19.49 0.20
CA ALA A 262 -8.32 19.82 1.05
C ALA A 262 -9.33 18.66 1.13
N LYS A 263 -9.59 17.95 0.00
CA LYS A 263 -10.42 16.75 0.00
C LYS A 263 -9.79 15.65 0.85
N ALA A 264 -8.50 15.38 0.65
CA ALA A 264 -7.80 14.34 1.41
C ALA A 264 -7.84 14.60 2.93
N VAL A 265 -7.57 15.83 3.36
CA VAL A 265 -7.67 16.25 4.77
C VAL A 265 -9.08 16.10 5.29
N GLY A 266 -10.09 16.55 4.52
CA GLY A 266 -11.51 16.48 4.90
C GLY A 266 -12.01 15.05 5.03
N GLU A 267 -11.69 14.18 4.07
CA GLU A 267 -12.06 12.76 4.15
C GLU A 267 -11.35 12.03 5.30
N GLY A 268 -10.08 12.37 5.58
CA GLY A 268 -9.36 11.87 6.74
C GLY A 268 -10.06 12.19 8.05
N LEU A 269 -10.58 13.42 8.19
CA LEU A 269 -11.43 13.81 9.32
C LEU A 269 -12.69 12.94 9.40
N VAL A 270 -13.45 12.82 8.31
CA VAL A 270 -14.71 12.06 8.28
C VAL A 270 -14.46 10.58 8.64
N ALA A 271 -13.45 9.95 8.04
CA ALA A 271 -13.06 8.57 8.34
C ALA A 271 -12.69 8.38 9.82
N ALA A 272 -11.95 9.34 10.41
CA ALA A 272 -11.59 9.29 11.82
C ALA A 272 -12.81 9.36 12.75
N LEU A 273 -13.79 10.22 12.45
CA LEU A 273 -15.01 10.32 13.24
C LEU A 273 -15.82 9.02 13.16
N SER A 274 -15.93 8.45 11.98
CA SER A 274 -16.65 7.18 11.74
C SER A 274 -15.97 6.01 12.42
N ALA A 275 -14.63 5.92 12.33
CA ALA A 275 -13.85 4.90 13.03
C ALA A 275 -13.96 5.03 14.55
N ALA A 276 -13.91 6.26 15.11
CA ALA A 276 -14.09 6.47 16.54
C ALA A 276 -15.49 6.02 17.00
N ALA A 277 -16.54 6.35 16.23
CA ALA A 277 -17.91 5.91 16.54
C ALA A 277 -18.06 4.38 16.44
N TYR A 278 -17.41 3.72 15.49
CA TYR A 278 -17.34 2.28 15.38
C TYR A 278 -16.70 1.66 16.63
N LEU A 279 -15.54 2.15 17.05
CA LEU A 279 -14.80 1.68 18.21
C LEU A 279 -15.61 1.87 19.51
N ASP A 280 -16.37 2.98 19.64
CA ASP A 280 -17.21 3.23 20.79
C ASP A 280 -18.38 2.24 20.89
N ARG A 281 -18.90 1.76 19.76
CA ARG A 281 -19.93 0.69 19.73
C ARG A 281 -19.34 -0.65 20.18
N LEU A 282 -18.19 -1.03 19.64
CA LEU A 282 -17.51 -2.27 20.05
C LEU A 282 -17.18 -2.35 21.55
N ASN A 283 -17.04 -1.23 22.23
CA ASN A 283 -16.76 -1.19 23.69
C ASN A 283 -18.04 -1.36 24.52
N LYS A 284 -19.23 -1.31 23.91
CA LYS A 284 -20.53 -1.43 24.61
C LYS A 284 -21.15 -2.82 24.46
N GLU A 285 -20.64 -3.61 23.51
CA GLU A 285 -20.98 -5.02 23.31
C GLU A 285 -20.05 -5.92 24.15
#